data_068e85c2a7932debd14a14cf88619afc
#
_entry.id   068e85c2a7932debd14a14cf88619afc
#
_cell.length_a   1.000
_cell.length_b   1.000
_cell.length_c   1.000
_cell.angle_alpha   90.00
_cell.angle_beta   90.00
_cell.angle_gamma   90.00
#
_symmetry.space_group_name_H-M   'P 1'
#
loop_
_entity.id
_entity.type
_entity.pdbx_description
1 polymer ?
#
loop_
_entity_poly.entity_id
_entity_poly.type
_entity_poly.pdbx_seq_one_letter_code
_entity_poly.pdbx_strand_id
1 'polypeptide(L)'
;MKKLCSIIIMFILSDYLFAQQAPMTTQYMFNTLLINPAYAGSKPFTSATMMVRKQWAGFKGSPTTETASIHGALEDKNVGLGLYISNDHAGIINRTELFGSYSYTIEYGESKLAFGLQAGLSYLKSTLSDLVYNDNNDPVYEKNTINNVLPNFGAGLYYHTDLFYAGISAPLLLSYDPLKSLSLEMTDVHHIRRHYFLTTGYVFFLCLQVKLKPSILVKYVDGA
;
A
#
# COMPACT_ATOMS: atom_id res chain seq x y z
N MET A 1 -24.31 -33.91 -15.35
CA MET A 1 -24.49 -32.48 -15.57
C MET A 1 -23.97 -31.62 -14.39
N LYS A 2 -24.36 -31.83 -13.14
CA LYS A 2 -23.89 -31.03 -11.98
C LYS A 2 -22.38 -31.01 -11.81
N LYS A 3 -21.67 -32.15 -11.96
CA LYS A 3 -20.21 -32.24 -11.87
C LYS A 3 -19.50 -31.49 -13.00
N LEU A 4 -20.09 -31.50 -14.21
CA LEU A 4 -19.52 -30.77 -15.35
C LEU A 4 -19.68 -29.26 -15.17
N CYS A 5 -20.81 -28.78 -14.66
CA CYS A 5 -21.01 -27.37 -14.33
C CYS A 5 -20.03 -26.88 -13.23
N SER A 6 -19.76 -27.71 -12.21
CA SER A 6 -18.77 -27.36 -11.17
C SER A 6 -17.34 -27.23 -11.72
N ILE A 7 -16.95 -28.11 -12.66
CA ILE A 7 -15.65 -28.04 -13.30
C ILE A 7 -15.53 -26.79 -14.21
N ILE A 8 -16.58 -26.47 -14.95
CA ILE A 8 -16.61 -25.28 -15.82
C ILE A 8 -16.56 -24.00 -14.96
N ILE A 9 -17.27 -23.93 -13.85
CA ILE A 9 -17.22 -22.79 -12.90
C ILE A 9 -15.82 -22.66 -12.30
N MET A 10 -15.16 -23.76 -11.97
CA MET A 10 -13.80 -23.75 -11.44
C MET A 10 -12.75 -23.26 -12.48
N PHE A 11 -12.95 -23.59 -13.76
CA PHE A 11 -12.11 -23.08 -14.86
C PHE A 11 -12.34 -21.58 -15.15
N ILE A 12 -13.57 -21.09 -15.08
CA ILE A 12 -13.91 -19.68 -15.29
C ILE A 12 -13.34 -18.80 -14.15
N LEU A 13 -13.20 -19.34 -12.93
CA LEU A 13 -12.64 -18.64 -11.77
C LEU A 13 -11.10 -18.60 -11.75
N SER A 14 -10.41 -19.41 -12.58
CA SER A 14 -8.94 -19.47 -12.59
C SER A 14 -8.27 -18.36 -13.40
N ASP A 15 -8.98 -17.66 -14.29
CA ASP A 15 -8.41 -16.64 -15.18
C ASP A 15 -8.15 -15.28 -14.48
N TYR A 16 -8.48 -15.13 -13.18
CA TYR A 16 -8.31 -13.87 -12.43
C TYR A 16 -7.18 -13.91 -11.39
N LEU A 17 -6.22 -14.82 -11.52
CA LEU A 17 -5.05 -14.89 -10.63
C LEU A 17 -3.95 -13.94 -11.09
N PHE A 18 -4.13 -12.63 -10.87
CA PHE A 18 -3.09 -11.65 -11.12
C PHE A 18 -2.12 -11.57 -9.94
N ALA A 19 -0.81 -11.57 -10.24
CA ALA A 19 0.24 -11.46 -9.24
C ALA A 19 0.20 -10.06 -8.57
N GLN A 20 0.19 -10.04 -7.24
CA GLN A 20 0.18 -8.80 -6.46
C GLN A 20 1.56 -8.12 -6.51
N GLN A 21 1.60 -6.85 -6.95
CA GLN A 21 2.83 -6.08 -7.10
C GLN A 21 3.21 -5.25 -5.87
N ALA A 22 2.28 -4.97 -4.97
CA ALA A 22 2.54 -4.21 -3.76
C ALA A 22 2.38 -5.08 -2.52
N PRO A 23 3.18 -4.83 -1.45
CA PRO A 23 3.05 -5.53 -0.19
C PRO A 23 1.61 -5.51 0.31
N MET A 24 1.11 -6.66 0.76
CA MET A 24 -0.23 -6.76 1.28
C MET A 24 -0.27 -6.20 2.70
N THR A 25 -0.91 -5.07 2.90
CA THR A 25 -1.09 -4.46 4.22
C THR A 25 -2.33 -5.05 4.90
N THR A 26 -2.24 -6.28 5.39
CA THR A 26 -3.37 -6.95 6.08
C THR A 26 -3.77 -6.26 7.39
N GLN A 27 -2.84 -5.54 8.02
CA GLN A 27 -3.06 -4.81 9.26
C GLN A 27 -3.32 -3.31 9.02
N TYR A 28 -3.95 -2.96 7.89
CA TYR A 28 -4.26 -1.58 7.50
C TYR A 28 -5.06 -0.80 8.55
N MET A 29 -5.86 -1.49 9.35
CA MET A 29 -6.68 -0.88 10.40
C MET A 29 -5.85 -0.21 11.52
N PHE A 30 -4.59 -0.63 11.70
CA PHE A 30 -3.67 -0.02 12.68
C PHE A 30 -2.87 1.13 12.09
N ASN A 31 -2.69 1.16 10.75
CA ASN A 31 -1.96 2.21 10.05
C ASN A 31 -2.65 2.57 8.72
N THR A 32 -3.82 3.18 8.83
CA THR A 32 -4.64 3.58 7.67
C THR A 32 -3.99 4.67 6.83
N LEU A 33 -3.02 5.44 7.40
CA LEU A 33 -2.29 6.47 6.68
C LEU A 33 -1.53 5.93 5.44
N LEU A 34 -1.05 4.68 5.50
CA LEU A 34 -0.34 4.04 4.37
C LEU A 34 -1.23 3.85 3.14
N ILE A 35 -2.53 3.70 3.34
CA ILE A 35 -3.49 3.42 2.25
C ILE A 35 -4.35 4.63 1.89
N ASN A 36 -4.54 5.58 2.82
CA ASN A 36 -5.38 6.74 2.58
C ASN A 36 -4.79 8.02 3.21
N PRO A 37 -4.32 8.99 2.41
CA PRO A 37 -3.76 10.24 2.92
C PRO A 37 -4.77 11.11 3.67
N ALA A 38 -6.07 10.99 3.37
CA ALA A 38 -7.13 11.71 4.07
C ALA A 38 -7.30 11.28 5.53
N TYR A 39 -6.67 10.17 5.95
CA TYR A 39 -6.64 9.74 7.34
C TYR A 39 -5.71 10.59 8.22
N ALA A 40 -4.81 11.37 7.63
CA ALA A 40 -3.94 12.27 8.39
C ALA A 40 -4.80 13.22 9.24
N GLY A 41 -4.46 13.38 10.52
CA GLY A 41 -5.22 14.25 11.44
C GLY A 41 -6.61 13.78 11.84
N SER A 42 -7.02 12.55 11.48
CA SER A 42 -8.33 12.00 11.86
C SER A 42 -8.49 11.77 13.38
N LYS A 43 -7.36 11.72 14.11
CA LYS A 43 -7.34 11.59 15.56
C LYS A 43 -7.12 12.96 16.22
N PRO A 44 -7.72 13.21 17.40
CA PRO A 44 -7.56 14.48 18.13
C PRO A 44 -6.18 14.64 18.79
N PHE A 45 -5.28 13.68 18.61
CA PHE A 45 -3.93 13.67 19.15
C PHE A 45 -2.93 13.21 18.09
N THR A 46 -1.66 13.57 18.27
CA THR A 46 -0.59 13.05 17.43
C THR A 46 -0.43 11.55 17.67
N SER A 47 -0.52 10.77 16.59
CA SER A 47 -0.39 9.31 16.62
C SER A 47 0.83 8.88 15.85
N ALA A 48 1.71 8.12 16.50
CA ALA A 48 2.83 7.45 15.88
C ALA A 48 2.60 5.93 15.88
N THR A 49 2.95 5.27 14.78
CA THR A 49 2.81 3.83 14.61
C THR A 49 4.07 3.26 13.99
N MET A 50 4.62 2.21 14.58
CA MET A 50 5.70 1.42 13.99
C MET A 50 5.23 -0.02 13.83
N MET A 51 5.57 -0.64 12.70
CA MET A 51 5.15 -1.99 12.38
C MET A 51 6.25 -2.72 11.62
N VAL A 52 6.50 -3.96 12.01
CA VAL A 52 7.41 -4.87 11.31
C VAL A 52 6.62 -6.13 10.95
N ARG A 53 6.69 -6.51 9.69
CA ARG A 53 6.07 -7.72 9.17
C ARG A 53 7.11 -8.58 8.48
N LYS A 54 7.23 -9.83 8.92
CA LYS A 54 8.08 -10.83 8.29
C LYS A 54 7.21 -11.97 7.76
N GLN A 55 7.29 -12.23 6.46
CA GLN A 55 6.60 -13.36 5.81
C GLN A 55 7.57 -14.53 5.66
N TRP A 56 7.05 -15.76 5.71
CA TRP A 56 7.82 -17.01 5.54
C TRP A 56 9.09 -17.04 6.39
N ALA A 57 8.93 -16.82 7.70
CA ALA A 57 10.05 -16.89 8.64
C ALA A 57 10.79 -18.23 8.53
N GLY A 58 12.14 -18.17 8.44
CA GLY A 58 12.99 -19.34 8.25
C GLY A 58 13.54 -19.53 6.83
N PHE A 59 12.99 -18.83 5.83
CA PHE A 59 13.55 -18.84 4.48
C PHE A 59 14.51 -17.66 4.26
N LYS A 60 15.66 -17.92 3.62
CA LYS A 60 16.62 -16.88 3.23
C LYS A 60 15.98 -15.98 2.16
N GLY A 61 16.08 -14.65 2.31
CA GLY A 61 15.48 -13.71 1.38
C GLY A 61 13.95 -13.53 1.54
N SER A 62 13.37 -14.02 2.64
CA SER A 62 11.94 -13.88 2.93
C SER A 62 11.52 -12.41 3.02
N PRO A 63 10.32 -12.04 2.49
CA PRO A 63 9.84 -10.67 2.52
C PRO A 63 9.75 -10.11 3.95
N THR A 64 10.34 -8.93 4.14
CA THR A 64 10.27 -8.19 5.40
C THR A 64 9.87 -6.76 5.07
N THR A 65 8.79 -6.29 5.70
CA THR A 65 8.27 -4.93 5.54
C THR A 65 8.33 -4.22 6.88
N GLU A 66 9.01 -3.09 6.92
CA GLU A 66 9.14 -2.22 8.09
C GLU A 66 8.46 -0.90 7.76
N THR A 67 7.59 -0.41 8.64
CA THR A 67 6.90 0.85 8.44
C THR A 67 6.92 1.67 9.72
N ALA A 68 7.11 2.98 9.55
CA ALA A 68 6.92 3.95 10.61
C ALA A 68 6.07 5.09 10.08
N SER A 69 5.12 5.56 10.85
CA SER A 69 4.27 6.69 10.48
C SER A 69 3.96 7.55 11.68
N ILE A 70 3.76 8.84 11.42
CA ILE A 70 3.28 9.81 12.38
C ILE A 70 2.25 10.70 11.70
N HIS A 71 1.17 11.01 12.38
CA HIS A 71 0.19 11.99 11.91
C HIS A 71 -0.52 12.68 13.07
N GLY A 72 -1.00 13.87 12.80
CA GLY A 72 -1.77 14.66 13.78
C GLY A 72 -2.56 15.76 13.12
N ALA A 73 -3.59 16.27 13.80
CA ALA A 73 -4.30 17.48 13.44
C ALA A 73 -3.50 18.69 13.92
N LEU A 74 -3.52 19.79 13.15
CA LEU A 74 -3.07 21.09 13.61
C LEU A 74 -4.17 21.72 14.48
N GLU A 75 -3.76 22.21 15.65
CA GLU A 75 -4.66 22.89 16.55
C GLU A 75 -5.34 24.10 15.87
N ASP A 76 -6.60 24.30 16.14
CA ASP A 76 -7.45 25.37 15.59
C ASP A 76 -7.56 25.43 14.05
N LYS A 77 -7.16 24.37 13.37
CA LYS A 77 -7.26 24.27 11.92
C LYS A 77 -7.85 22.91 11.53
N ASN A 78 -8.69 22.94 10.52
CA ASN A 78 -9.25 21.72 9.90
C ASN A 78 -8.21 20.99 9.04
N VAL A 79 -6.95 21.00 9.44
CA VAL A 79 -5.80 20.49 8.68
C VAL A 79 -5.14 19.37 9.46
N GLY A 80 -4.89 18.27 8.76
CA GLY A 80 -4.07 17.17 9.25
C GLY A 80 -2.78 17.04 8.44
N LEU A 81 -1.71 16.72 9.15
CA LEU A 81 -0.42 16.39 8.54
C LEU A 81 -0.03 14.95 8.88
N GLY A 82 0.62 14.31 7.97
CA GLY A 82 1.13 12.95 8.16
C GLY A 82 2.45 12.74 7.42
N LEU A 83 3.25 11.84 7.95
CA LEU A 83 4.49 11.37 7.34
C LEU A 83 4.58 9.87 7.53
N TYR A 84 4.99 9.14 6.50
CA TYR A 84 5.38 7.75 6.67
C TYR A 84 6.65 7.39 5.91
N ILE A 85 7.37 6.45 6.46
CA ILE A 85 8.48 5.75 5.83
C ILE A 85 8.16 4.26 5.84
N SER A 86 8.43 3.60 4.72
CA SER A 86 8.29 2.14 4.58
C SER A 86 9.53 1.58 3.92
N ASN A 87 10.04 0.47 4.42
CA ASN A 87 11.10 -0.30 3.80
C ASN A 87 10.61 -1.72 3.57
N ASP A 88 10.57 -2.15 2.32
CA ASP A 88 10.14 -3.49 1.90
C ASP A 88 11.31 -4.20 1.23
N HIS A 89 11.77 -5.27 1.84
CA HIS A 89 12.86 -6.10 1.36
C HIS A 89 12.33 -7.49 0.99
N ALA A 90 12.50 -7.88 -0.26
CA ALA A 90 12.06 -9.18 -0.77
C ALA A 90 13.10 -9.75 -1.75
N GLY A 91 13.84 -10.77 -1.34
CA GLY A 91 14.91 -11.37 -2.13
C GLY A 91 16.01 -10.36 -2.48
N ILE A 92 16.17 -10.04 -3.76
CA ILE A 92 17.16 -9.08 -4.27
C ILE A 92 16.62 -7.64 -4.37
N ILE A 93 15.31 -7.44 -4.14
CA ILE A 93 14.64 -6.16 -4.28
C ILE A 93 14.51 -5.51 -2.91
N ASN A 94 14.91 -4.25 -2.82
CA ASN A 94 14.66 -3.39 -1.67
C ASN A 94 13.96 -2.11 -2.15
N ARG A 95 12.80 -1.82 -1.55
CA ARG A 95 12.00 -0.62 -1.83
C ARG A 95 11.87 0.19 -0.56
N THR A 96 12.40 1.41 -0.58
CA THR A 96 12.21 2.37 0.50
C THR A 96 11.31 3.50 0.02
N GLU A 97 10.28 3.82 0.78
CA GLU A 97 9.29 4.83 0.45
C GLU A 97 9.23 5.88 1.56
N LEU A 98 9.14 7.15 1.17
CA LEU A 98 8.96 8.28 2.08
C LEU A 98 7.86 9.18 1.51
N PHE A 99 6.77 9.36 2.25
CA PHE A 99 5.63 10.14 1.82
C PHE A 99 5.16 11.09 2.92
N GLY A 100 4.90 12.34 2.51
CA GLY A 100 4.19 13.32 3.31
C GLY A 100 2.73 13.41 2.89
N SER A 101 1.82 13.50 3.85
CA SER A 101 0.37 13.60 3.63
C SER A 101 -0.15 14.90 4.22
N TYR A 102 -1.05 15.55 3.49
CA TYR A 102 -1.83 16.70 3.89
C TYR A 102 -3.30 16.35 3.79
N SER A 103 -4.09 16.69 4.79
CA SER A 103 -5.54 16.52 4.75
C SER A 103 -6.26 17.80 5.18
N TYR A 104 -7.43 18.02 4.60
CA TYR A 104 -8.37 19.07 5.01
C TYR A 104 -9.69 18.41 5.37
N THR A 105 -10.18 18.71 6.59
CA THR A 105 -11.39 18.09 7.15
C THR A 105 -12.53 19.10 7.18
N ILE A 106 -13.67 18.73 6.68
CA ILE A 106 -14.91 19.48 6.79
C ILE A 106 -15.76 18.81 7.86
N GLU A 107 -16.16 19.57 8.89
CA GLU A 107 -17.02 19.09 9.96
C GLU A 107 -18.48 19.45 9.66
N TYR A 108 -19.35 18.47 9.76
CA TYR A 108 -20.79 18.63 9.62
C TYR A 108 -21.50 17.90 10.76
N GLY A 109 -21.80 18.65 11.83
CA GLY A 109 -22.31 18.07 13.07
C GLY A 109 -21.33 17.06 13.67
N GLU A 110 -21.80 15.82 13.88
CA GLU A 110 -20.95 14.72 14.38
C GLU A 110 -20.15 14.00 13.29
N SER A 111 -20.34 14.39 12.04
CA SER A 111 -19.68 13.78 10.90
C SER A 111 -18.51 14.61 10.43
N LYS A 112 -17.45 13.94 9.96
CA LYS A 112 -16.25 14.58 9.41
C LYS A 112 -15.93 13.98 8.05
N LEU A 113 -15.71 14.85 7.06
CA LEU A 113 -15.26 14.47 5.72
C LEU A 113 -13.89 15.09 5.46
N ALA A 114 -12.88 14.26 5.30
CA ALA A 114 -11.51 14.67 5.02
C ALA A 114 -11.14 14.42 3.57
N PHE A 115 -10.47 15.38 2.95
CA PHE A 115 -9.82 15.30 1.66
C PHE A 115 -8.32 15.22 1.90
N GLY A 116 -7.66 14.23 1.33
CA GLY A 116 -6.23 14.03 1.54
C GLY A 116 -5.45 14.03 0.24
N LEU A 117 -4.26 14.61 0.30
CA LEU A 117 -3.25 14.54 -0.74
C LEU A 117 -1.95 14.02 -0.13
N GLN A 118 -1.19 13.27 -0.90
CA GLN A 118 0.17 12.89 -0.51
C GLN A 118 1.14 13.05 -1.65
N ALA A 119 2.40 13.29 -1.29
CA ALA A 119 3.51 13.34 -2.21
C ALA A 119 4.74 12.71 -1.56
N GLY A 120 5.57 12.07 -2.35
CA GLY A 120 6.76 11.42 -1.84
C GLY A 120 7.60 10.76 -2.91
N LEU A 121 8.58 9.99 -2.44
CA LEU A 121 9.57 9.31 -3.25
C LEU A 121 9.63 7.84 -2.88
N SER A 122 9.73 6.99 -3.91
CA SER A 122 10.04 5.56 -3.76
C SER A 122 11.45 5.32 -4.33
N TYR A 123 12.35 4.83 -3.50
CA TYR A 123 13.69 4.38 -3.88
C TYR A 123 13.69 2.88 -4.05
N LEU A 124 13.89 2.42 -5.28
CA LEU A 124 13.96 1.01 -5.63
C LEU A 124 15.42 0.63 -5.89
N LYS A 125 15.91 -0.36 -5.14
CA LYS A 125 17.24 -0.94 -5.31
C LYS A 125 17.10 -2.44 -5.60
N SER A 126 17.72 -2.90 -6.70
CA SER A 126 17.80 -4.33 -7.04
C SER A 126 19.28 -4.73 -7.10
N THR A 127 19.70 -5.68 -6.26
CA THR A 127 21.09 -6.17 -6.18
C THR A 127 21.18 -7.50 -6.93
N LEU A 128 21.69 -7.44 -8.15
CA LEU A 128 21.80 -8.62 -9.02
C LEU A 128 22.95 -9.56 -8.64
N SER A 129 23.97 -9.04 -7.93
CA SER A 129 25.13 -9.82 -7.48
C SER A 129 24.81 -10.96 -6.53
N ASP A 130 23.63 -10.96 -5.89
CA ASP A 130 23.19 -11.99 -4.95
C ASP A 130 22.56 -13.21 -5.65
N LEU A 131 22.42 -13.14 -6.98
CA LEU A 131 21.94 -14.26 -7.79
C LEU A 131 23.08 -15.21 -8.16
N VAL A 132 22.79 -16.52 -8.15
CA VAL A 132 23.73 -17.55 -8.64
C VAL A 132 23.46 -17.74 -10.11
N TYR A 133 24.43 -17.40 -10.96
CA TYR A 133 24.35 -17.53 -12.42
C TYR A 133 24.98 -18.82 -12.91
N ASN A 134 24.41 -19.40 -13.95
CA ASN A 134 25.03 -20.54 -14.67
C ASN A 134 26.09 -20.09 -15.70
N ASP A 135 26.00 -18.84 -16.15
CA ASP A 135 26.96 -18.24 -17.09
C ASP A 135 27.48 -16.91 -16.54
N ASN A 136 28.76 -16.86 -16.20
CA ASN A 136 29.43 -15.71 -15.59
C ASN A 136 29.71 -14.56 -16.57
N ASN A 137 29.49 -14.75 -17.90
CA ASN A 137 29.80 -13.77 -18.94
C ASN A 137 28.56 -13.20 -19.61
N ASP A 138 27.36 -13.36 -19.05
CA ASP A 138 26.15 -12.79 -19.61
C ASP A 138 26.12 -11.25 -19.41
N PRO A 139 26.14 -10.45 -20.50
CA PRO A 139 26.17 -8.99 -20.43
C PRO A 139 24.91 -8.37 -19.75
N VAL A 140 23.83 -9.12 -19.61
CA VAL A 140 22.63 -8.70 -18.89
C VAL A 140 22.93 -8.42 -17.40
N TYR A 141 23.95 -9.08 -16.85
CA TYR A 141 24.33 -9.00 -15.44
C TYR A 141 25.54 -8.12 -15.15
N GLU A 142 26.08 -7.41 -16.15
CA GLU A 142 27.21 -6.48 -15.95
C GLU A 142 26.91 -5.37 -14.95
N LYS A 143 25.63 -4.98 -14.79
CA LYS A 143 25.20 -4.01 -13.78
C LYS A 143 24.84 -4.71 -12.48
N ASN A 144 25.76 -4.77 -11.54
CA ASN A 144 25.57 -5.39 -10.21
C ASN A 144 24.43 -4.79 -9.38
N THR A 145 24.01 -3.57 -9.64
CA THR A 145 22.96 -2.89 -8.87
C THR A 145 22.20 -1.90 -9.75
N ILE A 146 20.89 -1.99 -9.72
CA ILE A 146 19.98 -1.05 -10.37
C ILE A 146 19.32 -0.20 -9.28
N ASN A 147 19.42 1.13 -9.42
CA ASN A 147 18.83 2.08 -8.48
C ASN A 147 17.89 3.02 -9.24
N ASN A 148 16.66 3.16 -8.77
CA ASN A 148 15.68 4.09 -9.33
C ASN A 148 15.04 4.91 -8.22
N VAL A 149 14.88 6.22 -8.45
CA VAL A 149 14.11 7.12 -7.59
C VAL A 149 12.85 7.52 -8.36
N LEU A 150 11.70 7.22 -7.80
CA LEU A 150 10.41 7.38 -8.44
C LEU A 150 9.54 8.32 -7.58
N PRO A 151 9.32 9.58 -8.00
CA PRO A 151 8.36 10.46 -7.33
C PRO A 151 6.94 9.93 -7.54
N ASN A 152 6.08 10.06 -6.53
CA ASN A 152 4.68 9.69 -6.65
C ASN A 152 3.79 10.64 -5.86
N PHE A 153 2.52 10.68 -6.27
CA PHE A 153 1.46 11.48 -5.66
C PHE A 153 0.28 10.56 -5.38
N GLY A 154 -0.52 10.95 -4.41
CA GLY A 154 -1.73 10.21 -4.07
C GLY A 154 -2.82 11.14 -3.59
N ALA A 155 -4.06 10.65 -3.64
CA ALA A 155 -5.23 11.36 -3.16
C ALA A 155 -6.19 10.40 -2.46
N GLY A 156 -7.03 10.94 -1.59
CA GLY A 156 -8.05 10.16 -0.92
C GLY A 156 -9.15 11.02 -0.30
N LEU A 157 -10.24 10.34 0.00
CA LEU A 157 -11.37 10.85 0.77
C LEU A 157 -11.57 9.94 1.97
N TYR A 158 -11.90 10.52 3.10
CA TYR A 158 -12.18 9.77 4.32
C TYR A 158 -13.34 10.42 5.07
N TYR A 159 -14.43 9.68 5.18
CA TYR A 159 -15.60 10.06 5.96
C TYR A 159 -15.62 9.28 7.25
N HIS A 160 -15.85 9.92 8.38
CA HIS A 160 -16.00 9.22 9.64
C HIS A 160 -16.94 9.94 10.61
N THR A 161 -17.56 9.14 11.44
CA THR A 161 -18.31 9.49 12.62
C THR A 161 -17.73 8.73 13.80
N ASP A 162 -18.30 8.82 14.97
CA ASP A 162 -17.86 8.05 16.14
C ASP A 162 -18.01 6.53 15.96
N LEU A 163 -18.97 6.10 15.12
CA LEU A 163 -19.31 4.69 14.95
C LEU A 163 -18.97 4.13 13.57
N PHE A 164 -18.97 4.96 12.54
CA PHE A 164 -18.83 4.54 11.14
C PHE A 164 -17.69 5.26 10.46
N TYR A 165 -16.99 4.55 9.58
CA TYR A 165 -16.07 5.18 8.66
C TYR A 165 -16.13 4.55 7.28
N ALA A 166 -15.86 5.36 6.27
CA ALA A 166 -15.67 4.93 4.89
C ALA A 166 -14.56 5.78 4.24
N GLY A 167 -13.76 5.17 3.40
CA GLY A 167 -12.69 5.86 2.69
C GLY A 167 -12.46 5.28 1.32
N ILE A 168 -12.15 6.17 0.36
CA ILE A 168 -11.67 5.80 -0.97
C ILE A 168 -10.36 6.52 -1.22
N SER A 169 -9.39 5.84 -1.82
CA SER A 169 -8.07 6.41 -2.05
C SER A 169 -7.32 5.77 -3.19
N ALA A 170 -6.42 6.56 -3.76
CA ALA A 170 -5.40 6.15 -4.71
C ALA A 170 -4.05 6.70 -4.22
N PRO A 171 -3.32 5.98 -3.36
CA PRO A 171 -2.08 6.48 -2.76
C PRO A 171 -0.93 6.60 -3.77
N LEU A 172 -0.97 5.86 -4.87
CA LEU A 172 0.02 5.91 -5.95
C LEU A 172 -0.70 6.16 -7.26
N LEU A 173 -0.66 7.42 -7.75
CA LEU A 173 -1.33 7.85 -8.99
C LEU A 173 -0.43 7.70 -10.22
N LEU A 174 0.90 7.85 -10.04
CA LEU A 174 1.83 7.69 -11.15
C LEU A 174 2.20 6.21 -11.29
N SER A 175 2.07 5.72 -12.51
CA SER A 175 2.54 4.39 -12.90
C SER A 175 3.89 4.53 -13.62
N TYR A 176 4.88 3.75 -13.21
CA TYR A 176 6.21 3.76 -13.79
C TYR A 176 6.56 2.40 -14.35
N ASP A 177 7.25 2.43 -15.50
CA ASP A 177 7.94 1.28 -16.04
C ASP A 177 9.44 1.45 -15.72
N PRO A 178 9.97 0.78 -14.70
CA PRO A 178 11.36 0.95 -14.30
C PRO A 178 12.37 0.42 -15.33
N LEU A 179 11.92 -0.31 -16.36
CA LEU A 179 12.80 -0.93 -17.37
C LEU A 179 12.93 -0.13 -18.67
N LYS A 180 12.13 0.92 -18.89
CA LYS A 180 12.26 1.75 -20.10
C LYS A 180 13.59 2.49 -20.24
N SER A 181 14.41 2.54 -19.20
CA SER A 181 15.79 3.07 -19.27
C SER A 181 16.85 2.03 -19.65
N LEU A 182 16.52 0.75 -19.67
CA LEU A 182 17.35 -0.33 -20.21
C LEU A 182 16.71 -0.84 -21.50
N SER A 183 17.38 -0.61 -22.60
CA SER A 183 17.03 -1.07 -23.96
C SER A 183 17.21 -2.58 -24.15
N LEU A 184 16.70 -3.38 -23.24
CA LEU A 184 16.58 -4.84 -23.36
C LEU A 184 15.10 -5.15 -23.34
N GLU A 185 14.60 -5.67 -24.45
CA GLU A 185 13.26 -6.22 -24.62
C GLU A 185 13.03 -7.42 -23.68
N MET A 186 12.87 -7.15 -22.41
CA MET A 186 12.28 -8.09 -21.46
C MET A 186 10.88 -7.61 -21.13
N THR A 187 9.94 -8.26 -21.75
CA THR A 187 8.50 -8.09 -21.68
C THR A 187 8.02 -8.05 -20.21
N ASP A 188 7.32 -6.98 -19.86
CA ASP A 188 6.20 -6.91 -18.90
C ASP A 188 6.40 -7.21 -17.40
N VAL A 189 7.57 -7.08 -16.78
CA VAL A 189 7.71 -7.63 -15.42
C VAL A 189 7.62 -6.61 -14.26
N HIS A 190 7.71 -5.29 -14.48
CA HIS A 190 7.79 -4.37 -13.33
C HIS A 190 7.08 -3.02 -13.51
N HIS A 191 5.85 -3.01 -13.97
CA HIS A 191 5.02 -1.80 -13.91
C HIS A 191 4.56 -1.53 -12.48
N ILE A 192 4.92 -0.38 -11.90
CA ILE A 192 4.23 0.10 -10.71
C ILE A 192 2.84 0.53 -11.17
N ARG A 193 1.84 -0.28 -10.90
CA ARG A 193 0.44 -0.05 -11.29
C ARG A 193 -0.27 0.82 -10.26
N ARG A 194 -1.32 1.50 -10.69
CA ARG A 194 -2.19 2.26 -9.80
C ARG A 194 -2.99 1.32 -8.91
N HIS A 195 -3.08 1.68 -7.66
CA HIS A 195 -3.85 0.94 -6.67
C HIS A 195 -4.96 1.83 -6.13
N TYR A 196 -6.17 1.31 -6.14
CA TYR A 196 -7.34 1.95 -5.57
C TYR A 196 -7.80 1.16 -4.36
N PHE A 197 -8.10 1.86 -3.29
CA PHE A 197 -8.56 1.26 -2.05
C PHE A 197 -9.93 1.81 -1.67
N LEU A 198 -10.82 0.92 -1.27
CA LEU A 198 -12.08 1.24 -0.62
C LEU A 198 -12.06 0.59 0.76
N THR A 199 -12.24 1.40 1.79
CA THR A 199 -12.28 0.93 3.17
C THR A 199 -13.60 1.31 3.81
N THR A 200 -14.15 0.46 4.64
CA THR A 200 -15.32 0.77 5.47
C THR A 200 -15.29 -0.04 6.75
N GLY A 201 -15.90 0.48 7.79
CA GLY A 201 -16.07 -0.23 9.04
C GLY A 201 -17.09 0.44 9.95
N TYR A 202 -17.60 -0.34 10.88
CA TYR A 202 -18.59 0.09 11.86
C TYR A 202 -18.25 -0.43 13.26
N VAL A 203 -18.54 0.36 14.28
CA VAL A 203 -18.31 0.00 15.69
C VAL A 203 -19.62 -0.37 16.33
N PHE A 204 -19.75 -1.64 16.74
CA PHE A 204 -20.87 -2.15 17.51
C PHE A 204 -20.50 -2.21 18.99
N PHE A 205 -21.36 -1.70 19.84
CA PHE A 205 -21.28 -1.90 21.30
C PHE A 205 -22.05 -3.18 21.65
N LEU A 206 -21.34 -4.25 22.00
CA LEU A 206 -21.96 -5.49 22.44
C LEU A 206 -22.35 -5.42 23.92
N CYS A 207 -21.51 -4.77 24.73
CA CYS A 207 -21.78 -4.42 26.12
C CYS A 207 -20.88 -3.24 26.53
N LEU A 208 -21.01 -2.75 27.77
CA LEU A 208 -20.27 -1.58 28.28
C LEU A 208 -18.74 -1.68 28.12
N GLN A 209 -18.19 -2.90 28.09
CA GLN A 209 -16.74 -3.15 28.05
C GLN A 209 -16.26 -3.74 26.72
N VAL A 210 -17.17 -4.22 25.85
CA VAL A 210 -16.82 -4.92 24.61
C VAL A 210 -17.35 -4.19 23.40
N LYS A 211 -16.40 -3.78 22.53
CA LYS A 211 -16.68 -3.18 21.22
C LYS A 211 -16.24 -4.13 20.11
N LEU A 212 -17.10 -4.36 19.14
CA LEU A 212 -16.80 -5.11 17.93
C LEU A 212 -16.68 -4.15 16.77
N LYS A 213 -15.54 -4.17 16.06
CA LYS A 213 -15.28 -3.29 14.91
C LYS A 213 -15.01 -4.13 13.66
N PRO A 214 -16.04 -4.63 12.96
CA PRO A 214 -15.85 -5.22 11.64
C PRO A 214 -15.38 -4.15 10.66
N SER A 215 -14.45 -4.55 9.77
CA SER A 215 -13.91 -3.68 8.74
C SER A 215 -13.69 -4.45 7.44
N ILE A 216 -13.87 -3.77 6.32
CA ILE A 216 -13.70 -4.31 4.97
C ILE A 216 -12.71 -3.42 4.23
N LEU A 217 -11.76 -4.04 3.54
CA LEU A 217 -10.86 -3.42 2.59
C LEU A 217 -11.02 -4.09 1.23
N VAL A 218 -11.35 -3.29 0.22
CA VAL A 218 -11.32 -3.71 -1.17
C VAL A 218 -10.14 -3.01 -1.85
N LYS A 219 -9.31 -3.80 -2.53
CA LYS A 219 -8.17 -3.32 -3.31
C LYS A 219 -8.43 -3.64 -4.78
N TYR A 220 -8.35 -2.62 -5.62
CA TYR A 220 -8.38 -2.75 -7.08
C TYR A 220 -7.05 -2.29 -7.66
N VAL A 221 -6.52 -3.02 -8.63
CA VAL A 221 -5.26 -2.71 -9.33
C VAL A 221 -5.57 -2.50 -10.79
N ASP A 222 -5.15 -1.36 -11.34
CA ASP A 222 -5.38 -0.99 -12.73
C ASP A 222 -4.59 -1.91 -13.67
N GLY A 223 -5.27 -2.48 -14.67
CA GLY A 223 -4.66 -3.38 -15.65
C GLY A 223 -4.30 -4.78 -15.11
N ALA A 224 -4.96 -5.20 -14.04
CA ALA A 224 -4.90 -6.57 -13.51
C ALA A 224 -6.13 -7.36 -13.94
#